data_967b2745fbdb319d16c5c6476e6602ef
#
_entry.id   967b2745fbdb319d16c5c6476e6602ef
#
_cell.length_a   1.000
_cell.length_b   1.000
_cell.length_c   1.000
_cell.angle_alpha   90.00
_cell.angle_beta   90.00
_cell.angle_gamma   90.00
#
_symmetry.space_group_name_H-M   'P 1'
#
loop_
_entity.id
_entity.type
_entity.pdbx_description
1 polymer ?
#
loop_
_entity_poly.entity_id
_entity_poly.type
_entity_poly.pdbx_seq_one_letter_code
_entity_poly.pdbx_strand_id
1 'polypeptide(L)'
;VRGIELREYQEDLFEKTKEAFRAGRRRVLVVAPCGAGKSYLFASMAQGTDGGVLVLVHRRELKQQHEALLSQLGITNTRVNTYQTERNRLGQYPTPRLLIVDEAHLSRSRGWSEIVEYYSTWTVGLTATPVRLDGKPLGDIYSAMVQGITTKELIAQNRLSPYEYYAPVTVDTDNLKVQAGDFLLKDLERLMSDRAIYSDALRSWERIAGGEKTIAYCVSVNHAKETARVFSDAGYPAAEIDGTTPEKQRTQIMQDFRDGRITVLCNVGIISEGVSIDDVTCCLLLRPTESHALYWQQAMRCMRYLPGKTAKIIDCVGNYARNPLPDADVTWS
;
A
#
# COMPACT_ATOMS: atom_id res chain seq x y z
N VAL A 1 21.63 19.94 12.35
CA VAL A 1 20.78 18.86 11.81
C VAL A 1 20.92 18.92 10.30
N ARG A 2 21.46 17.88 9.64
CA ARG A 2 21.50 17.82 8.18
C ARG A 2 20.05 17.75 7.70
N GLY A 3 19.67 18.64 6.75
CA GLY A 3 18.36 18.62 6.13
C GLY A 3 18.13 17.26 5.43
N ILE A 4 16.86 16.86 5.32
CA ILE A 4 16.50 15.66 4.54
C ILE A 4 16.78 15.99 3.07
N GLU A 5 17.64 15.22 2.44
CA GLU A 5 17.91 15.34 1.02
C GLU A 5 16.77 14.66 0.26
N LEU A 6 15.88 15.46 -0.32
CA LEU A 6 14.81 14.98 -1.18
C LEU A 6 15.37 14.75 -2.60
N ARG A 7 14.74 13.83 -3.32
CA ARG A 7 14.96 13.65 -4.75
C ARG A 7 14.24 14.76 -5.51
N GLU A 8 14.68 15.08 -6.71
CA GLU A 8 14.13 16.15 -7.54
C GLU A 8 12.58 16.11 -7.65
N TYR A 9 12.01 14.94 -7.91
CA TYR A 9 10.56 14.79 -7.99
C TYR A 9 9.85 14.93 -6.63
N GLN A 10 10.54 14.67 -5.52
CA GLN A 10 10.01 14.89 -4.18
C GLN A 10 10.08 16.39 -3.82
N GLU A 11 11.12 17.07 -4.25
CA GLU A 11 11.24 18.53 -4.13
C GLU A 11 10.15 19.23 -4.91
N ASP A 12 9.89 18.80 -6.17
CA ASP A 12 8.80 19.32 -7.00
C ASP A 12 7.43 19.15 -6.31
N LEU A 13 7.15 17.96 -5.77
CA LEU A 13 5.93 17.70 -5.00
C LEU A 13 5.82 18.58 -3.76
N PHE A 14 6.93 18.78 -3.06
CA PHE A 14 7.00 19.60 -1.86
C PHE A 14 6.71 21.07 -2.20
N GLU A 15 7.35 21.64 -3.23
CA GLU A 15 7.12 23.02 -3.65
C GLU A 15 5.70 23.24 -4.19
N LYS A 16 5.18 22.36 -5.03
CA LYS A 16 3.77 22.40 -5.50
C LYS A 16 2.78 22.37 -4.34
N THR A 17 3.07 21.59 -3.29
CA THR A 17 2.24 21.57 -2.09
C THR A 17 2.28 22.90 -1.35
N LYS A 18 3.46 23.52 -1.22
CA LYS A 18 3.62 24.88 -0.62
C LYS A 18 2.91 25.95 -1.44
N GLU A 19 2.99 25.86 -2.77
CA GLU A 19 2.27 26.77 -3.68
C GLU A 19 0.76 26.68 -3.50
N ALA A 20 0.22 25.45 -3.40
CA ALA A 20 -1.19 25.25 -3.12
C ALA A 20 -1.60 25.88 -1.79
N PHE A 21 -0.77 25.73 -0.75
CA PHE A 21 -1.00 26.39 0.54
C PHE A 21 -0.91 27.92 0.43
N ARG A 22 0.07 28.49 -0.28
CA ARG A 22 0.18 29.94 -0.53
C ARG A 22 -1.05 30.48 -1.28
N ALA A 23 -1.64 29.67 -2.15
CA ALA A 23 -2.89 29.98 -2.85
C ALA A 23 -4.16 29.82 -1.97
N GLY A 24 -4.01 29.61 -0.67
CA GLY A 24 -5.12 29.51 0.28
C GLY A 24 -5.80 28.13 0.35
N ARG A 25 -5.26 27.11 -0.34
CA ARG A 25 -5.80 25.75 -0.31
C ARG A 25 -5.37 25.09 1.00
N ARG A 26 -6.29 24.91 1.94
CA ARG A 26 -5.97 24.39 3.28
C ARG A 26 -5.81 22.88 3.36
N ARG A 27 -6.37 22.14 2.40
CA ARG A 27 -6.35 20.68 2.36
C ARG A 27 -5.86 20.23 0.99
N VAL A 28 -4.65 19.73 0.91
CA VAL A 28 -3.97 19.37 -0.34
C VAL A 28 -3.77 17.86 -0.38
N LEU A 29 -4.23 17.23 -1.45
CA LEU A 29 -3.99 15.82 -1.74
C LEU A 29 -2.73 15.69 -2.60
N VAL A 30 -1.74 14.98 -2.10
CA VAL A 30 -0.49 14.68 -2.83
C VAL A 30 -0.55 13.25 -3.34
N VAL A 31 -0.51 13.10 -4.65
CA VAL A 31 -0.58 11.81 -5.33
C VAL A 31 0.81 11.42 -5.80
N ALA A 32 1.31 10.31 -5.27
CA ALA A 32 2.59 9.73 -5.64
C ALA A 32 2.54 8.21 -5.56
N PRO A 33 3.06 7.47 -6.55
CA PRO A 33 2.97 6.02 -6.61
C PRO A 33 3.53 5.31 -5.37
N CYS A 34 3.21 4.02 -5.23
CA CYS A 34 3.91 3.16 -4.29
C CYS A 34 5.41 3.14 -4.62
N GLY A 35 6.28 3.27 -3.61
CA GLY A 35 7.73 3.34 -3.84
C GLY A 35 8.30 4.74 -4.14
N ALA A 36 7.49 5.78 -4.33
CA ALA A 36 7.96 7.15 -4.54
C ALA A 36 8.61 7.80 -3.30
N GLY A 37 8.63 7.12 -2.15
CA GLY A 37 9.25 7.64 -0.94
C GLY A 37 8.40 8.67 -0.20
N LYS A 38 7.08 8.51 -0.18
CA LYS A 38 6.13 9.38 0.54
C LYS A 38 6.53 9.63 2.01
N SER A 39 7.16 8.65 2.66
CA SER A 39 7.61 8.79 4.05
C SER A 39 8.71 9.83 4.22
N TYR A 40 9.65 9.94 3.29
CA TYR A 40 10.67 10.99 3.30
C TYR A 40 10.07 12.38 2.96
N LEU A 41 9.09 12.40 2.07
CA LEU A 41 8.38 13.63 1.72
C LEU A 41 7.65 14.21 2.94
N PHE A 42 6.86 13.40 3.67
CA PHE A 42 6.19 13.91 4.86
C PHE A 42 7.17 14.26 5.98
N ALA A 43 8.26 13.53 6.14
CA ALA A 43 9.29 13.85 7.12
C ALA A 43 9.94 15.21 6.84
N SER A 44 10.20 15.52 5.57
CA SER A 44 10.68 16.84 5.15
C SER A 44 9.64 17.95 5.41
N MET A 45 8.36 17.70 5.14
CA MET A 45 7.27 18.62 5.47
C MET A 45 7.20 18.86 6.99
N ALA A 46 7.34 17.81 7.78
CA ALA A 46 7.35 17.92 9.25
C ALA A 46 8.56 18.71 9.76
N GLN A 47 9.75 18.45 9.23
CA GLN A 47 10.97 19.19 9.59
C GLN A 47 10.86 20.68 9.25
N GLY A 48 10.25 21.03 8.11
CA GLY A 48 10.05 22.40 7.66
C GLY A 48 8.87 23.13 8.31
N THR A 49 8.12 22.48 9.20
CA THR A 49 6.95 23.07 9.85
C THR A 49 7.36 23.70 11.20
N ASP A 50 7.11 24.99 11.32
CA ASP A 50 7.25 25.70 12.61
C ASP A 50 6.01 25.42 13.46
N GLY A 51 6.14 24.46 14.39
CA GLY A 51 5.08 24.01 15.29
C GLY A 51 4.84 22.50 15.24
N GLY A 52 3.82 22.04 15.98
CA GLY A 52 3.50 20.62 16.10
C GLY A 52 2.92 20.03 14.82
N VAL A 53 3.36 18.84 14.46
CA VAL A 53 2.85 18.07 13.34
C VAL A 53 2.19 16.79 13.85
N LEU A 54 1.06 16.43 13.25
CA LEU A 54 0.39 15.15 13.48
C LEU A 54 0.38 14.33 12.20
N VAL A 55 0.91 13.12 12.26
CA VAL A 55 0.81 12.13 11.18
C VAL A 55 -0.22 11.08 11.58
N LEU A 56 -1.25 10.92 10.77
CA LEU A 56 -2.28 9.90 10.96
C LEU A 56 -2.01 8.71 10.04
N VAL A 57 -2.07 7.54 10.64
CA VAL A 57 -1.95 6.25 9.96
C VAL A 57 -3.11 5.33 10.31
N HIS A 58 -3.35 4.30 9.53
CA HIS A 58 -4.44 3.36 9.80
C HIS A 58 -4.01 2.09 10.56
N ARG A 59 -2.71 1.82 10.68
CA ARG A 59 -2.14 0.63 11.35
C ARG A 59 -1.03 0.96 12.33
N ARG A 60 -0.90 0.12 13.37
CA ARG A 60 0.15 0.24 14.39
C ARG A 60 1.54 0.02 13.83
N GLU A 61 1.70 -0.89 12.88
CA GLU A 61 2.96 -1.19 12.21
C GLU A 61 3.48 0.05 11.45
N LEU A 62 2.60 0.76 10.73
CA LEU A 62 2.94 2.02 10.06
C LEU A 62 3.34 3.11 11.07
N LYS A 63 2.62 3.18 12.20
CA LYS A 63 2.98 4.11 13.28
C LYS A 63 4.42 3.86 13.74
N GLN A 64 4.75 2.62 14.09
CA GLN A 64 6.10 2.25 14.55
C GLN A 64 7.17 2.56 13.50
N GLN A 65 6.89 2.25 12.25
CA GLN A 65 7.81 2.54 11.14
C GLN A 65 8.05 4.05 10.96
N HIS A 66 7.00 4.85 11.02
CA HIS A 66 7.13 6.31 10.88
C HIS A 66 7.80 6.94 12.09
N GLU A 67 7.49 6.47 13.31
CA GLU A 67 8.18 6.91 14.54
C GLU A 67 9.68 6.59 14.48
N ALA A 68 10.06 5.40 14.01
CA ALA A 68 11.45 5.02 13.84
C ALA A 68 12.17 5.90 12.81
N LEU A 69 11.53 6.17 11.66
CA LEU A 69 12.08 7.05 10.63
C LEU A 69 12.27 8.48 11.16
N LEU A 70 11.27 9.05 11.80
CA LEU A 70 11.33 10.40 12.36
C LEU A 70 12.43 10.51 13.42
N SER A 71 12.56 9.50 14.30
CA SER A 71 13.62 9.41 15.30
C SER A 71 15.01 9.36 14.64
N GLN A 72 15.19 8.52 13.62
CA GLN A 72 16.43 8.40 12.86
C GLN A 72 16.83 9.74 12.19
N LEU A 73 15.84 10.52 11.75
CA LEU A 73 16.04 11.83 11.12
C LEU A 73 16.14 13.00 12.14
N GLY A 74 16.00 12.71 13.44
CA GLY A 74 16.06 13.72 14.50
C GLY A 74 14.88 14.69 14.51
N ILE A 75 13.71 14.28 14.00
CA ILE A 75 12.50 15.11 13.96
C ILE A 75 11.69 14.88 15.23
N THR A 76 11.55 15.92 16.05
CA THR A 76 10.94 15.84 17.39
C THR A 76 9.60 16.56 17.52
N ASN A 77 9.24 17.40 16.54
CA ASN A 77 7.99 18.17 16.54
C ASN A 77 6.78 17.38 16.03
N THR A 78 6.94 16.09 15.77
CA THR A 78 5.94 15.25 15.10
C THR A 78 5.42 14.14 15.99
N ARG A 79 4.10 14.07 16.13
CA ARG A 79 3.38 12.96 16.76
C ARG A 79 2.79 12.06 15.68
N VAL A 80 2.97 10.76 15.80
CA VAL A 80 2.35 9.76 14.92
C VAL A 80 1.30 8.99 15.69
N ASN A 81 0.06 8.93 15.20
CA ASN A 81 -1.00 8.14 15.81
C ASN A 81 -1.83 7.38 14.78
N THR A 82 -2.40 6.25 15.21
CA THR A 82 -3.49 5.66 14.42
C THR A 82 -4.73 6.54 14.59
N TYR A 83 -5.58 6.58 13.53
CA TYR A 83 -6.80 7.38 13.58
C TYR A 83 -7.72 6.98 14.75
N GLN A 84 -7.79 5.69 15.10
CA GLN A 84 -8.57 5.22 16.25
C GLN A 84 -8.05 5.82 17.56
N THR A 85 -6.72 5.79 17.74
CA THR A 85 -6.08 6.35 18.94
C THR A 85 -6.28 7.85 19.03
N GLU A 86 -6.08 8.57 17.92
CA GLU A 86 -6.23 10.03 17.90
C GLU A 86 -7.65 10.47 18.12
N ARG A 87 -8.63 9.79 17.48
CA ARG A 87 -10.05 10.05 17.68
C ARG A 87 -10.47 9.95 19.15
N ASN A 88 -10.00 8.94 19.87
CA ASN A 88 -10.29 8.74 21.29
C ASN A 88 -9.57 9.76 22.20
N ARG A 89 -8.65 10.54 21.66
CA ARG A 89 -7.85 11.54 22.38
C ARG A 89 -8.04 12.96 21.88
N LEU A 90 -9.08 13.22 21.10
CA LEU A 90 -9.42 14.57 20.67
C LEU A 90 -9.58 15.49 21.89
N GLY A 91 -8.99 16.68 21.82
CA GLY A 91 -8.95 17.65 22.92
C GLY A 91 -7.89 17.41 23.99
N GLN A 92 -7.16 16.28 23.98
CA GLN A 92 -6.09 16.00 24.96
C GLN A 92 -4.74 16.57 24.53
N TYR A 93 -4.58 16.94 23.28
CA TYR A 93 -3.34 17.51 22.73
C TYR A 93 -3.58 18.84 22.06
N PRO A 94 -2.58 19.71 22.00
CA PRO A 94 -2.66 20.95 21.22
C PRO A 94 -2.98 20.66 19.75
N THR A 95 -3.73 21.57 19.12
CA THR A 95 -3.99 21.51 17.67
C THR A 95 -2.68 21.54 16.91
N PRO A 96 -2.42 20.58 16.01
CA PRO A 96 -1.20 20.58 15.22
C PRO A 96 -1.23 21.74 14.20
N ARG A 97 -0.04 22.26 13.88
CA ARG A 97 0.12 23.25 12.81
C ARG A 97 -0.12 22.61 11.44
N LEU A 98 0.31 21.34 11.29
CA LEU A 98 0.16 20.56 10.09
C LEU A 98 -0.39 19.17 10.43
N LEU A 99 -1.42 18.76 9.73
CA LEU A 99 -1.97 17.40 9.76
C LEU A 99 -1.55 16.67 8.48
N ILE A 100 -0.89 15.53 8.62
CA ILE A 100 -0.51 14.66 7.50
C ILE A 100 -1.31 13.37 7.61
N VAL A 101 -1.99 13.01 6.54
CA VAL A 101 -2.82 11.81 6.46
C VAL A 101 -2.16 10.84 5.48
N ASP A 102 -1.56 9.79 6.01
CA ASP A 102 -1.01 8.72 5.18
C ASP A 102 -2.14 7.80 4.71
N GLU A 103 -2.04 7.31 3.48
CA GLU A 103 -3.09 6.56 2.76
C GLU A 103 -4.44 7.32 2.75
N ALA A 104 -4.37 8.54 2.22
CA ALA A 104 -5.47 9.52 2.23
C ALA A 104 -6.77 9.03 1.56
N HIS A 105 -6.72 7.99 0.70
CA HIS A 105 -7.91 7.36 0.15
C HIS A 105 -8.83 6.74 1.21
N LEU A 106 -8.33 6.53 2.44
CA LEU A 106 -9.11 6.07 3.60
C LEU A 106 -9.76 7.23 4.38
N SER A 107 -9.45 8.49 4.10
CA SER A 107 -9.81 9.68 4.90
C SER A 107 -11.30 9.90 5.11
N ARG A 108 -12.17 9.31 4.31
CA ARG A 108 -13.62 9.49 4.43
C ARG A 108 -14.30 8.47 5.32
N SER A 109 -13.60 7.49 5.85
CA SER A 109 -14.20 6.70 6.93
C SER A 109 -14.53 7.62 8.11
N ARG A 110 -15.64 7.36 8.80
CA ARG A 110 -16.18 8.26 9.83
C ARG A 110 -15.14 8.74 10.85
N GLY A 111 -14.18 7.88 11.19
CA GLY A 111 -13.16 8.24 12.18
C GLY A 111 -12.09 9.22 11.67
N TRP A 112 -11.82 9.23 10.37
CA TRP A 112 -10.85 10.14 9.76
C TRP A 112 -11.44 11.53 9.54
N SER A 113 -12.66 11.62 9.00
CA SER A 113 -13.32 12.89 8.75
C SER A 113 -13.53 13.67 10.05
N GLU A 114 -13.92 13.00 11.14
CA GLU A 114 -14.05 13.62 12.47
C GLU A 114 -12.75 14.29 12.93
N ILE A 115 -11.59 13.68 12.72
CA ILE A 115 -10.29 14.24 13.12
C ILE A 115 -9.91 15.45 12.26
N VAL A 116 -10.07 15.31 10.93
CA VAL A 116 -9.74 16.37 9.97
C VAL A 116 -10.60 17.61 10.19
N GLU A 117 -11.88 17.42 10.48
CA GLU A 117 -12.84 18.50 10.79
C GLU A 117 -12.56 19.14 12.15
N TYR A 118 -12.27 18.32 13.17
CA TYR A 118 -11.98 18.80 14.52
C TYR A 118 -10.77 19.74 14.56
N TYR A 119 -9.63 19.31 13.96
CA TYR A 119 -8.44 20.14 13.99
C TYR A 119 -8.51 21.32 13.03
N SER A 120 -9.23 21.20 11.93
CA SER A 120 -9.44 22.27 10.92
C SER A 120 -8.17 23.05 10.57
N THR A 121 -7.04 22.35 10.50
CA THR A 121 -5.70 22.91 10.26
C THR A 121 -5.24 22.66 8.83
N TRP A 122 -4.01 23.10 8.50
CA TRP A 122 -3.36 22.77 7.24
C TRP A 122 -3.21 21.25 7.14
N THR A 123 -3.70 20.65 6.05
CA THR A 123 -3.77 19.21 5.91
C THR A 123 -3.15 18.77 4.60
N VAL A 124 -2.25 17.80 4.66
CA VAL A 124 -1.71 17.08 3.51
C VAL A 124 -2.19 15.64 3.55
N GLY A 125 -2.90 15.21 2.52
CA GLY A 125 -3.19 13.80 2.30
C GLY A 125 -2.14 13.19 1.36
N LEU A 126 -1.57 12.05 1.70
CA LEU A 126 -0.64 11.31 0.85
C LEU A 126 -1.31 10.03 0.37
N THR A 127 -1.29 9.77 -0.92
CA THR A 127 -1.86 8.55 -1.50
C THR A 127 -1.18 8.14 -2.79
N ALA A 128 -1.25 6.86 -3.13
CA ALA A 128 -0.88 6.39 -4.47
C ALA A 128 -2.04 6.49 -5.45
N THR A 129 -3.28 6.46 -4.94
CA THR A 129 -4.50 6.49 -5.73
C THR A 129 -5.46 7.54 -5.14
N PRO A 130 -5.79 8.62 -5.86
CA PRO A 130 -6.63 9.70 -5.34
C PRO A 130 -8.13 9.38 -5.38
N VAL A 131 -8.47 8.11 -5.48
CA VAL A 131 -9.84 7.60 -5.44
C VAL A 131 -10.05 6.74 -4.22
N ARG A 132 -11.25 6.74 -3.70
CA ARG A 132 -11.65 5.90 -2.58
C ARG A 132 -11.75 4.44 -3.00
N LEU A 133 -11.81 3.53 -2.02
CA LEU A 133 -12.06 2.11 -2.28
C LEU A 133 -13.40 1.87 -3.02
N ASP A 134 -14.39 2.76 -2.84
CA ASP A 134 -15.68 2.74 -3.55
C ASP A 134 -15.66 3.50 -4.89
N GLY A 135 -14.48 3.86 -5.41
CA GLY A 135 -14.29 4.53 -6.70
C GLY A 135 -14.63 6.03 -6.73
N LYS A 136 -15.07 6.61 -5.61
CA LYS A 136 -15.45 8.04 -5.57
C LYS A 136 -14.23 8.95 -5.36
N PRO A 137 -14.25 10.18 -5.91
CA PRO A 137 -13.16 11.13 -5.73
C PRO A 137 -13.05 11.63 -4.29
N LEU A 138 -11.90 12.22 -3.94
CA LEU A 138 -11.61 12.82 -2.64
C LEU A 138 -11.79 14.35 -2.62
N GLY A 139 -12.35 14.94 -3.67
CA GLY A 139 -12.52 16.39 -3.81
C GLY A 139 -13.44 17.04 -2.78
N ASP A 140 -14.26 16.26 -2.08
CA ASP A 140 -15.07 16.73 -0.96
C ASP A 140 -14.26 16.93 0.33
N ILE A 141 -13.08 16.35 0.44
CA ILE A 141 -12.17 16.50 1.58
C ILE A 141 -11.01 17.43 1.24
N TYR A 142 -10.40 17.24 0.08
CA TYR A 142 -9.21 17.99 -0.35
C TYR A 142 -9.58 19.02 -1.41
N SER A 143 -9.17 20.28 -1.18
CA SER A 143 -9.49 21.42 -2.04
C SER A 143 -8.49 21.63 -3.18
N ALA A 144 -7.42 20.88 -3.21
CA ALA A 144 -6.44 20.83 -4.28
C ALA A 144 -5.78 19.45 -4.36
N MET A 145 -5.38 19.06 -5.56
CA MET A 145 -4.61 17.86 -5.82
C MET A 145 -3.28 18.24 -6.48
N VAL A 146 -2.19 17.72 -5.95
CA VAL A 146 -0.85 17.83 -6.50
C VAL A 146 -0.41 16.45 -6.95
N GLN A 147 -0.15 16.29 -8.22
CA GLN A 147 0.31 15.05 -8.81
C GLN A 147 1.81 15.11 -9.09
N GLY A 148 2.52 14.08 -8.71
CA GLY A 148 3.95 13.94 -8.91
C GLY A 148 4.34 13.00 -10.03
N ILE A 149 5.51 12.41 -9.86
CA ILE A 149 6.10 11.44 -10.78
C ILE A 149 5.17 10.23 -11.00
N THR A 150 5.17 9.69 -12.21
CA THR A 150 4.44 8.47 -12.57
C THR A 150 5.24 7.19 -12.23
N THR A 151 4.57 6.04 -12.20
CA THR A 151 5.25 4.74 -12.04
C THR A 151 6.25 4.50 -13.17
N LYS A 152 5.90 4.84 -14.40
CA LYS A 152 6.75 4.71 -15.59
C LYS A 152 8.05 5.52 -15.45
N GLU A 153 7.95 6.75 -14.97
CA GLU A 153 9.12 7.61 -14.72
C GLU A 153 9.97 7.09 -13.54
N LEU A 154 9.35 6.53 -12.49
CA LEU A 154 10.09 5.88 -11.40
C LEU A 154 10.89 4.67 -11.88
N ILE A 155 10.35 3.87 -12.80
CA ILE A 155 11.07 2.76 -13.43
C ILE A 155 12.23 3.31 -14.26
N ALA A 156 11.99 4.31 -15.11
CA ALA A 156 13.02 4.91 -15.95
C ALA A 156 14.17 5.53 -15.14
N GLN A 157 13.89 6.03 -13.93
CA GLN A 157 14.88 6.60 -13.01
C GLN A 157 15.51 5.57 -12.06
N ASN A 158 15.28 4.27 -12.25
CA ASN A 158 15.77 3.20 -11.36
C ASN A 158 15.34 3.43 -9.88
N ARG A 159 14.08 3.84 -9.67
CA ARG A 159 13.45 3.99 -8.35
C ARG A 159 12.45 2.88 -8.08
N LEU A 160 11.97 2.25 -9.15
CA LEU A 160 11.26 0.99 -9.14
C LEU A 160 11.96 0.04 -10.11
N SER A 161 11.92 -1.25 -9.84
CA SER A 161 12.35 -2.28 -10.78
C SER A 161 11.37 -2.38 -11.95
N PRO A 162 11.81 -2.63 -13.18
CA PRO A 162 10.93 -3.02 -14.26
C PRO A 162 10.19 -4.31 -13.90
N TYR A 163 9.10 -4.58 -14.58
CA TYR A 163 8.29 -5.76 -14.31
C TYR A 163 7.81 -6.44 -15.58
N GLU A 164 7.53 -7.73 -15.45
CA GLU A 164 6.82 -8.55 -16.41
C GLU A 164 5.45 -8.93 -15.83
N TYR A 165 4.41 -8.83 -16.64
CA TYR A 165 3.05 -9.13 -16.22
C TYR A 165 2.55 -10.39 -16.94
N TYR A 166 2.14 -11.37 -16.16
CA TYR A 166 1.61 -12.64 -16.63
C TYR A 166 0.18 -12.79 -16.15
N ALA A 167 -0.73 -13.14 -17.04
CA ALA A 167 -2.15 -13.30 -16.73
C ALA A 167 -2.68 -14.71 -17.09
N PRO A 168 -2.21 -15.77 -16.40
CA PRO A 168 -2.77 -17.10 -16.57
C PRO A 168 -4.12 -17.17 -15.86
N VAL A 169 -5.16 -16.52 -16.42
CA VAL A 169 -6.49 -16.42 -15.81
C VAL A 169 -7.10 -17.81 -15.69
N THR A 170 -7.43 -18.21 -14.47
CA THR A 170 -7.96 -19.53 -14.13
C THR A 170 -9.36 -19.48 -13.52
N VAL A 171 -9.92 -18.29 -13.32
CA VAL A 171 -11.21 -18.09 -12.66
C VAL A 171 -12.11 -17.17 -13.48
N ASP A 172 -13.40 -17.48 -13.50
CA ASP A 172 -14.45 -16.61 -14.06
C ASP A 172 -15.04 -15.75 -12.93
N THR A 173 -14.96 -14.44 -13.08
CA THR A 173 -15.44 -13.47 -12.10
C THR A 173 -16.67 -12.69 -12.55
N ASP A 174 -17.24 -12.98 -13.72
CA ASP A 174 -18.33 -12.21 -14.34
C ASP A 174 -19.63 -12.25 -13.52
N ASN A 175 -19.84 -13.31 -12.75
CA ASN A 175 -21.03 -13.49 -11.92
C ASN A 175 -20.86 -13.04 -10.46
N LEU A 176 -19.74 -12.41 -10.10
CA LEU A 176 -19.51 -11.91 -8.74
C LEU A 176 -20.26 -10.62 -8.48
N LYS A 177 -20.82 -10.50 -7.28
CA LYS A 177 -21.52 -9.29 -6.86
C LYS A 177 -20.54 -8.27 -6.32
N VAL A 178 -20.71 -7.01 -6.75
CA VAL A 178 -19.93 -5.86 -6.26
C VAL A 178 -20.73 -5.12 -5.18
N GLN A 179 -20.08 -4.80 -4.06
CA GLN A 179 -20.62 -3.99 -2.97
C GLN A 179 -19.54 -3.04 -2.47
N ALA A 180 -19.89 -1.77 -2.30
CA ALA A 180 -18.97 -0.73 -1.80
C ALA A 180 -17.65 -0.62 -2.59
N GLY A 181 -17.67 -0.91 -3.90
CA GLY A 181 -16.52 -0.74 -4.80
C GLY A 181 -15.59 -1.94 -4.88
N ASP A 182 -15.94 -3.08 -4.25
CA ASP A 182 -15.20 -4.33 -4.41
C ASP A 182 -16.15 -5.54 -4.39
N PHE A 183 -15.65 -6.70 -4.75
CA PHE A 183 -16.44 -7.94 -4.72
C PHE A 183 -16.83 -8.33 -3.30
N LEU A 184 -18.02 -8.98 -3.19
CA LEU A 184 -18.44 -9.56 -1.92
C LEU A 184 -17.50 -10.68 -1.47
N LEU A 185 -16.95 -10.57 -0.27
CA LEU A 185 -15.99 -11.53 0.27
C LEU A 185 -16.53 -12.98 0.24
N LYS A 186 -17.81 -13.17 0.57
CA LYS A 186 -18.45 -14.49 0.56
C LYS A 186 -18.49 -15.14 -0.83
N ASP A 187 -18.70 -14.33 -1.87
CA ASP A 187 -18.70 -14.82 -3.26
C ASP A 187 -17.28 -15.17 -3.71
N LEU A 188 -16.29 -14.35 -3.32
CA LEU A 188 -14.88 -14.63 -3.55
C LEU A 188 -14.41 -15.91 -2.84
N GLU A 189 -14.78 -16.11 -1.57
CA GLU A 189 -14.42 -17.31 -0.82
C GLU A 189 -14.96 -18.56 -1.47
N ARG A 190 -16.22 -18.52 -1.93
CA ARG A 190 -16.84 -19.64 -2.66
C ARG A 190 -16.12 -19.93 -3.97
N LEU A 191 -15.81 -18.90 -4.77
CA LEU A 191 -15.09 -19.04 -6.02
C LEU A 191 -13.71 -19.65 -5.80
N MET A 192 -12.95 -19.10 -4.85
CA MET A 192 -11.57 -19.49 -4.60
C MET A 192 -11.40 -20.75 -3.73
N SER A 193 -12.49 -21.47 -3.43
CA SER A 193 -12.44 -22.74 -2.69
C SER A 193 -12.19 -23.97 -3.57
N ASP A 194 -12.20 -23.82 -4.91
CA ASP A 194 -11.94 -24.93 -5.83
C ASP A 194 -10.45 -25.33 -5.79
N ARG A 195 -10.22 -26.63 -5.57
CA ARG A 195 -8.86 -27.21 -5.52
C ARG A 195 -8.08 -27.04 -6.82
N ALA A 196 -8.75 -26.99 -7.95
CA ALA A 196 -8.12 -26.80 -9.25
C ALA A 196 -7.38 -25.45 -9.31
N ILE A 197 -7.94 -24.40 -8.71
CA ILE A 197 -7.35 -23.05 -8.69
C ILE A 197 -5.98 -23.05 -8.00
N TYR A 198 -5.83 -23.74 -6.87
CA TYR A 198 -4.55 -23.83 -6.17
C TYR A 198 -3.48 -24.54 -7.00
N SER A 199 -3.86 -25.64 -7.68
CA SER A 199 -2.95 -26.40 -8.53
C SER A 199 -2.54 -25.58 -9.77
N ASP A 200 -3.46 -24.83 -10.36
CA ASP A 200 -3.21 -23.99 -11.52
C ASP A 200 -2.33 -22.78 -11.15
N ALA A 201 -2.54 -22.20 -9.98
CA ALA A 201 -1.70 -21.13 -9.45
C ALA A 201 -0.28 -21.64 -9.21
N LEU A 202 -0.10 -22.81 -8.59
CA LEU A 202 1.21 -23.41 -8.37
C LEU A 202 1.92 -23.69 -9.72
N ARG A 203 1.27 -24.37 -10.67
CA ARG A 203 1.87 -24.65 -11.99
C ARG A 203 2.27 -23.39 -12.75
N SER A 204 1.45 -22.36 -12.68
CA SER A 204 1.74 -21.07 -13.31
C SER A 204 2.95 -20.42 -12.67
N TRP A 205 3.00 -20.41 -11.34
CA TRP A 205 4.11 -19.85 -10.58
C TRP A 205 5.42 -20.64 -10.82
N GLU A 206 5.40 -21.97 -10.80
CA GLU A 206 6.58 -22.81 -11.10
C GLU A 206 7.19 -22.48 -12.46
N ARG A 207 6.35 -22.33 -13.48
CA ARG A 207 6.79 -22.00 -14.83
C ARG A 207 7.37 -20.59 -14.97
N ILE A 208 6.83 -19.61 -14.24
CA ILE A 208 7.15 -18.18 -14.41
C ILE A 208 8.18 -17.73 -13.39
N ALA A 209 8.06 -18.14 -12.14
CA ALA A 209 8.80 -17.62 -10.99
C ALA A 209 9.25 -18.72 -10.01
N GLY A 210 9.41 -19.96 -10.47
CA GLY A 210 9.73 -21.10 -9.61
C GLY A 210 10.97 -20.85 -8.74
N GLY A 211 10.79 -20.94 -7.42
CA GLY A 211 11.83 -20.68 -6.43
C GLY A 211 12.07 -19.22 -6.08
N GLU A 212 11.39 -18.26 -6.72
CA GLU A 212 11.54 -16.84 -6.41
C GLU A 212 10.75 -16.42 -5.15
N LYS A 213 11.32 -15.48 -4.40
CA LYS A 213 10.68 -14.90 -3.21
C LYS A 213 9.38 -14.21 -3.57
N THR A 214 8.26 -14.79 -3.14
CA THR A 214 6.92 -14.46 -3.60
C THR A 214 5.99 -14.05 -2.47
N ILE A 215 5.18 -13.01 -2.70
CA ILE A 215 4.01 -12.70 -1.89
C ILE A 215 2.75 -13.13 -2.66
N ALA A 216 1.97 -14.04 -2.08
CA ALA A 216 0.68 -14.46 -2.61
C ALA A 216 -0.46 -13.72 -1.88
N TYR A 217 -1.32 -13.04 -2.62
CA TYR A 217 -2.46 -12.29 -2.09
C TYR A 217 -3.73 -13.11 -2.16
N CYS A 218 -4.20 -13.57 -1.01
CA CYS A 218 -5.33 -14.47 -0.87
C CYS A 218 -6.61 -13.75 -0.43
N VAL A 219 -7.76 -14.37 -0.70
CA VAL A 219 -9.08 -13.82 -0.39
C VAL A 219 -9.42 -13.93 1.09
N SER A 220 -9.13 -15.09 1.71
CA SER A 220 -9.48 -15.41 3.09
C SER A 220 -8.36 -16.19 3.77
N VAL A 221 -8.45 -16.29 5.10
CA VAL A 221 -7.49 -17.05 5.93
C VAL A 221 -7.43 -18.52 5.48
N ASN A 222 -8.58 -19.13 5.22
CA ASN A 222 -8.61 -20.52 4.74
C ASN A 222 -7.96 -20.66 3.35
N HIS A 223 -8.22 -19.72 2.44
CA HIS A 223 -7.56 -19.68 1.14
C HIS A 223 -6.04 -19.55 1.27
N ALA A 224 -5.54 -18.68 2.16
CA ALA A 224 -4.11 -18.53 2.40
C ALA A 224 -3.46 -19.80 2.98
N LYS A 225 -4.13 -20.47 3.92
CA LYS A 225 -3.67 -21.74 4.51
C LYS A 225 -3.58 -22.84 3.47
N GLU A 226 -4.61 -23.02 2.66
CA GLU A 226 -4.62 -24.03 1.61
C GLU A 226 -3.58 -23.73 0.53
N THR A 227 -3.42 -22.47 0.13
CA THR A 227 -2.37 -22.06 -0.80
C THR A 227 -0.98 -22.39 -0.22
N ALA A 228 -0.69 -21.99 1.02
CA ALA A 228 0.58 -22.29 1.66
C ALA A 228 0.84 -23.81 1.77
N ARG A 229 -0.20 -24.60 2.08
CA ARG A 229 -0.10 -26.04 2.13
C ARG A 229 0.24 -26.66 0.76
N VAL A 230 -0.44 -26.23 -0.30
CA VAL A 230 -0.18 -26.73 -1.66
C VAL A 230 1.24 -26.46 -2.13
N PHE A 231 1.77 -25.24 -1.84
CA PHE A 231 3.17 -24.90 -2.14
C PHE A 231 4.14 -25.72 -1.31
N SER A 232 3.88 -25.89 0.00
CA SER A 232 4.74 -26.69 0.89
C SER A 232 4.76 -28.16 0.50
N ASP A 233 3.60 -28.76 0.12
CA ASP A 233 3.50 -30.14 -0.35
C ASP A 233 4.28 -30.35 -1.66
N ALA A 234 4.41 -29.31 -2.48
CA ALA A 234 5.24 -29.31 -3.69
C ALA A 234 6.73 -29.05 -3.43
N GLY A 235 7.16 -28.90 -2.18
CA GLY A 235 8.56 -28.71 -1.80
C GLY A 235 9.02 -27.24 -1.74
N TYR A 236 8.13 -26.27 -1.84
CA TYR A 236 8.45 -24.85 -1.70
C TYR A 236 8.06 -24.36 -0.30
N PRO A 237 9.01 -23.95 0.58
CA PRO A 237 8.69 -23.46 1.90
C PRO A 237 7.70 -22.29 1.84
N ALA A 238 6.51 -22.51 2.38
CA ALA A 238 5.45 -21.51 2.37
C ALA A 238 4.83 -21.34 3.76
N ALA A 239 4.38 -20.12 4.06
CA ALA A 239 3.65 -19.82 5.29
C ALA A 239 2.50 -18.87 5.01
N GLU A 240 1.50 -18.88 5.89
CA GLU A 240 0.40 -17.94 5.86
C GLU A 240 0.51 -16.90 6.97
N ILE A 241 -0.05 -15.72 6.72
CA ILE A 241 -0.12 -14.62 7.65
C ILE A 241 -1.41 -13.81 7.46
N ASP A 242 -2.10 -13.52 8.56
CA ASP A 242 -3.35 -12.77 8.56
C ASP A 242 -3.52 -11.89 9.81
N GLY A 243 -4.66 -11.18 9.90
CA GLY A 243 -4.97 -10.26 11.02
C GLY A 243 -5.09 -10.96 12.37
N THR A 244 -5.32 -12.26 12.41
CA THR A 244 -5.48 -13.06 13.63
C THR A 244 -4.17 -13.73 14.07
N THR A 245 -3.15 -13.73 13.21
CA THR A 245 -1.83 -14.31 13.52
C THR A 245 -1.22 -13.58 14.72
N PRO A 246 -0.88 -14.28 15.84
CA PRO A 246 -0.28 -13.65 17.01
C PRO A 246 1.00 -12.89 16.68
N GLU A 247 1.23 -11.76 17.35
CA GLU A 247 2.34 -10.83 17.03
C GLU A 247 3.71 -11.53 17.04
N LYS A 248 3.98 -12.40 18.03
CA LYS A 248 5.24 -13.16 18.10
C LYS A 248 5.42 -14.09 16.90
N GLN A 249 4.36 -14.81 16.51
CA GLN A 249 4.38 -15.71 15.36
C GLN A 249 4.53 -14.91 14.05
N ARG A 250 3.82 -13.80 13.93
CA ARG A 250 3.94 -12.88 12.79
C ARG A 250 5.37 -12.38 12.61
N THR A 251 6.00 -11.95 13.71
CA THR A 251 7.40 -11.50 13.71
C THR A 251 8.33 -12.60 13.21
N GLN A 252 8.14 -13.84 13.69
CA GLN A 252 8.96 -14.97 13.29
C GLN A 252 8.77 -15.31 11.80
N ILE A 253 7.53 -15.43 11.33
CA ILE A 253 7.23 -15.71 9.91
C ILE A 253 7.85 -14.63 9.01
N MET A 254 7.72 -13.36 9.39
CA MET A 254 8.29 -12.25 8.63
C MET A 254 9.83 -12.30 8.61
N GLN A 255 10.46 -12.71 9.72
CA GLN A 255 11.91 -12.89 9.76
C GLN A 255 12.34 -14.06 8.88
N ASP A 256 11.65 -15.20 8.97
CA ASP A 256 11.92 -16.38 8.14
C ASP A 256 11.75 -16.09 6.64
N PHE A 257 10.78 -15.26 6.30
CA PHE A 257 10.61 -14.79 4.92
C PHE A 257 11.73 -13.85 4.47
N ARG A 258 12.16 -12.90 5.32
CA ARG A 258 13.31 -12.04 5.01
C ARG A 258 14.60 -12.84 4.81
N ASP A 259 14.83 -13.82 5.66
CA ASP A 259 16.03 -14.66 5.63
C ASP A 259 16.01 -15.73 4.52
N GLY A 260 14.92 -15.82 3.74
CA GLY A 260 14.76 -16.80 2.65
C GLY A 260 14.44 -18.22 3.11
N ARG A 261 14.13 -18.44 4.39
CA ARG A 261 13.64 -19.74 4.89
C ARG A 261 12.21 -20.04 4.43
N ILE A 262 11.44 -19.01 4.12
CA ILE A 262 10.14 -19.09 3.48
C ILE A 262 10.28 -18.47 2.08
N THR A 263 9.86 -19.20 1.06
CA THR A 263 9.88 -18.75 -0.35
C THR A 263 8.58 -18.04 -0.72
N VAL A 264 7.43 -18.59 -0.27
CA VAL A 264 6.11 -18.06 -0.59
C VAL A 264 5.37 -17.64 0.67
N LEU A 265 5.05 -16.37 0.78
CA LEU A 265 4.28 -15.81 1.88
C LEU A 265 2.85 -15.51 1.44
N CYS A 266 1.91 -16.36 1.87
CA CYS A 266 0.49 -16.21 1.61
C CYS A 266 -0.13 -15.25 2.63
N ASN A 267 -0.76 -14.18 2.18
CA ASN A 267 -1.29 -13.19 3.09
C ASN A 267 -2.73 -12.78 2.81
N VAL A 268 -3.43 -12.36 3.87
CA VAL A 268 -4.77 -11.78 3.79
C VAL A 268 -4.75 -10.41 4.43
N GLY A 269 -4.69 -9.37 3.58
CA GLY A 269 -4.87 -7.99 3.99
C GLY A 269 -3.78 -7.36 4.89
N ILE A 270 -2.68 -8.07 5.20
CA ILE A 270 -1.62 -7.54 6.09
C ILE A 270 -0.48 -6.90 5.32
N ILE A 271 -0.05 -7.53 4.23
CA ILE A 271 1.11 -7.06 3.44
C ILE A 271 0.66 -6.13 2.30
N SER A 272 -0.45 -5.44 2.45
CA SER A 272 -0.84 -4.39 1.51
C SER A 272 -0.08 -3.09 1.77
N GLU A 273 0.28 -2.80 3.04
CA GLU A 273 0.82 -1.51 3.45
C GLU A 273 1.85 -1.67 4.60
N GLY A 274 2.87 -0.83 4.60
CA GLY A 274 3.78 -0.64 5.76
C GLY A 274 4.87 -1.70 5.99
N VAL A 275 4.86 -2.83 5.32
CA VAL A 275 5.92 -3.83 5.47
C VAL A 275 6.93 -3.69 4.34
N SER A 276 8.16 -3.26 4.65
CA SER A 276 9.25 -3.22 3.67
C SER A 276 9.92 -4.58 3.57
N ILE A 277 9.80 -5.20 2.39
CA ILE A 277 10.56 -6.38 2.00
C ILE A 277 11.04 -6.08 0.58
N ASP A 278 12.28 -5.62 0.46
CA ASP A 278 12.78 -5.03 -0.79
C ASP A 278 13.20 -6.09 -1.81
N ASP A 279 13.50 -7.31 -1.35
CA ASP A 279 13.97 -8.43 -2.14
C ASP A 279 12.87 -9.38 -2.65
N VAL A 280 11.61 -9.02 -2.50
CA VAL A 280 10.50 -9.73 -3.15
C VAL A 280 10.57 -9.52 -4.65
N THR A 281 10.59 -10.61 -5.41
CA THR A 281 10.68 -10.59 -6.87
C THR A 281 9.38 -10.92 -7.56
N CYS A 282 8.45 -11.61 -6.87
CA CYS A 282 7.17 -12.00 -7.44
C CYS A 282 5.97 -11.62 -6.55
N CYS A 283 4.92 -11.11 -7.18
CA CYS A 283 3.57 -11.00 -6.59
C CYS A 283 2.62 -11.95 -7.31
N LEU A 284 2.04 -12.88 -6.57
CA LEU A 284 1.02 -13.81 -7.04
C LEU A 284 -0.36 -13.32 -6.60
N LEU A 285 -1.15 -12.87 -7.57
CA LEU A 285 -2.48 -12.31 -7.33
C LEU A 285 -3.53 -13.40 -7.42
N LEU A 286 -4.06 -13.80 -6.27
CA LEU A 286 -5.11 -14.80 -6.11
C LEU A 286 -6.39 -14.20 -5.50
N ARG A 287 -6.47 -12.88 -5.45
CA ARG A 287 -7.65 -12.13 -5.01
C ARG A 287 -8.18 -11.26 -6.13
N PRO A 288 -9.34 -11.61 -6.72
CA PRO A 288 -10.05 -10.69 -7.60
C PRO A 288 -10.43 -9.40 -6.85
N THR A 289 -10.28 -8.24 -7.50
CA THR A 289 -10.70 -6.97 -6.93
C THR A 289 -11.11 -5.96 -8.00
N GLU A 290 -12.16 -5.19 -7.71
CA GLU A 290 -12.55 -4.00 -8.45
C GLU A 290 -11.80 -2.75 -7.95
N SER A 291 -11.18 -2.84 -6.77
CA SER A 291 -10.49 -1.72 -6.15
C SER A 291 -9.11 -1.50 -6.78
N HIS A 292 -8.96 -0.41 -7.53
CA HIS A 292 -7.71 0.06 -8.13
C HIS A 292 -6.58 0.22 -7.08
N ALA A 293 -6.93 0.84 -5.96
CA ALA A 293 -5.97 1.08 -4.87
C ALA A 293 -5.43 -0.25 -4.33
N LEU A 294 -6.31 -1.21 -4.06
CA LEU A 294 -5.91 -2.52 -3.54
C LEU A 294 -5.07 -3.29 -4.56
N TYR A 295 -5.49 -3.30 -5.84
CA TYR A 295 -4.74 -3.96 -6.91
C TYR A 295 -3.32 -3.40 -7.04
N TRP A 296 -3.15 -2.09 -7.11
CA TRP A 296 -1.82 -1.47 -7.24
C TRP A 296 -0.96 -1.69 -6.00
N GLN A 297 -1.53 -1.62 -4.81
CA GLN A 297 -0.80 -1.92 -3.56
C GLN A 297 -0.27 -3.35 -3.53
N GLN A 298 -1.02 -4.31 -4.08
CA GLN A 298 -0.60 -5.70 -4.20
C GLN A 298 0.44 -5.89 -5.32
N ALA A 299 0.11 -5.46 -6.54
CA ALA A 299 0.94 -5.67 -7.72
C ALA A 299 2.32 -4.99 -7.62
N MET A 300 2.37 -3.75 -7.13
CA MET A 300 3.61 -2.97 -7.06
C MET A 300 4.54 -3.37 -5.92
N ARG A 301 4.15 -4.29 -5.06
CA ARG A 301 4.98 -4.70 -3.92
C ARG A 301 6.30 -5.34 -4.34
N CYS A 302 6.31 -6.15 -5.38
CA CYS A 302 7.54 -6.74 -5.93
C CYS A 302 8.39 -5.75 -6.74
N MET A 303 7.87 -4.58 -7.10
CA MET A 303 8.56 -3.60 -7.94
C MET A 303 9.56 -2.72 -7.17
N ARG A 304 9.74 -2.90 -5.87
CA ARG A 304 10.79 -2.16 -5.14
C ARG A 304 12.13 -2.34 -5.80
N TYR A 305 12.85 -1.23 -5.98
CA TYR A 305 14.09 -1.24 -6.74
C TYR A 305 15.18 -2.09 -6.08
N LEU A 306 15.72 -3.01 -6.85
CA LEU A 306 17.00 -3.67 -6.60
C LEU A 306 17.77 -3.72 -7.94
N PRO A 307 19.09 -3.49 -7.93
CA PRO A 307 19.91 -3.59 -9.15
C PRO A 307 19.75 -4.95 -9.83
N GLY A 308 19.46 -4.94 -11.13
CA GLY A 308 19.33 -6.16 -11.94
C GLY A 308 18.03 -6.95 -11.74
N LYS A 309 17.12 -6.49 -10.88
CA LYS A 309 15.82 -7.14 -10.67
C LYS A 309 14.82 -6.75 -11.75
N THR A 310 14.16 -7.76 -12.34
CA THR A 310 12.88 -7.61 -13.04
C THR A 310 11.81 -8.29 -12.19
N ALA A 311 10.82 -7.52 -11.75
CA ALA A 311 9.72 -8.02 -10.93
C ALA A 311 8.75 -8.85 -11.79
N LYS A 312 8.09 -9.84 -11.19
CA LYS A 312 7.08 -10.66 -11.85
C LYS A 312 5.73 -10.49 -11.16
N ILE A 313 4.73 -10.13 -11.92
CA ILE A 313 3.35 -10.06 -11.45
C ILE A 313 2.58 -11.17 -12.14
N ILE A 314 2.08 -12.13 -11.37
CA ILE A 314 1.30 -13.26 -11.87
C ILE A 314 -0.15 -13.06 -11.43
N ASP A 315 -1.01 -12.69 -12.36
CA ASP A 315 -2.43 -12.42 -12.14
C ASP A 315 -3.27 -13.63 -12.57
N CYS A 316 -3.56 -14.50 -11.62
CA CYS A 316 -4.39 -15.70 -11.88
C CYS A 316 -5.89 -15.40 -11.91
N VAL A 317 -6.30 -14.17 -11.60
CA VAL A 317 -7.72 -13.83 -11.37
C VAL A 317 -8.25 -12.73 -12.30
N GLY A 318 -7.42 -12.30 -13.27
CA GLY A 318 -7.85 -11.35 -14.31
C GLY A 318 -8.07 -9.92 -13.84
N ASN A 319 -7.35 -9.49 -12.82
CA ASN A 319 -7.44 -8.11 -12.32
C ASN A 319 -7.12 -7.06 -13.40
N TYR A 320 -6.22 -7.38 -14.34
CA TYR A 320 -5.82 -6.50 -15.44
C TYR A 320 -6.99 -6.08 -16.35
N ALA A 321 -8.05 -6.90 -16.43
CA ALA A 321 -9.22 -6.59 -17.25
C ALA A 321 -10.09 -5.47 -16.64
N ARG A 322 -9.94 -5.23 -15.33
CA ARG A 322 -10.72 -4.24 -14.56
C ARG A 322 -9.89 -3.06 -14.10
N ASN A 323 -8.61 -3.27 -13.95
CA ASN A 323 -7.69 -2.28 -13.40
C ASN A 323 -6.54 -2.02 -14.38
N PRO A 324 -6.10 -0.79 -14.61
CA PRO A 324 -4.95 -0.49 -15.45
C PRO A 324 -3.67 -1.06 -14.84
N LEU A 325 -2.72 -1.43 -15.69
CA LEU A 325 -1.41 -1.91 -15.27
C LEU A 325 -0.70 -0.86 -14.39
N PRO A 326 0.26 -1.28 -13.54
CA PRO A 326 0.94 -0.39 -12.60
C PRO A 326 1.59 0.86 -13.20
N ASP A 327 2.03 0.79 -14.45
CA ASP A 327 2.68 1.89 -15.19
C ASP A 327 1.79 2.55 -16.25
N ALA A 328 0.51 2.22 -16.27
CA ALA A 328 -0.44 2.86 -17.18
C ALA A 328 -0.60 4.35 -16.83
N ASP A 329 -0.75 5.16 -17.86
CA ASP A 329 -1.05 6.58 -17.72
C ASP A 329 -2.52 6.73 -17.28
N VAL A 330 -2.73 7.09 -16.02
CA VAL A 330 -4.05 7.32 -15.44
C VAL A 330 -4.21 8.81 -15.14
N THR A 331 -5.21 9.42 -15.77
CA THR A 331 -5.61 10.80 -15.47
C THR A 331 -6.61 10.78 -14.31
N TRP A 332 -6.22 11.39 -13.21
CA TRP A 332 -7.09 11.57 -12.05
C TRP A 332 -7.83 12.90 -12.15
N SER A 333 -9.14 12.88 -12.06
CA SER A 333 -10.01 14.07 -12.09
C SER A 333 -10.71 14.29 -10.75
#